data_174263545f9590438fc9cad1613f20d2
#
_entry.id   174263545f9590438fc9cad1613f20d2
#
_cell.length_a   1.000
_cell.length_b   1.000
_cell.length_c   1.000
_cell.angle_alpha   90.00
_cell.angle_beta   90.00
_cell.angle_gamma   90.00
#
_symmetry.space_group_name_H-M   'P 1'
#
loop_
_entity.id
_entity.type
_entity.pdbx_description
1 polymer ?
#
loop_
_entity_poly.entity_id
_entity_poly.type
_entity_poly.pdbx_seq_one_letter_code
_entity_poly.pdbx_strand_id
1 'polypeptide(L)'
;MNIKAIIETAVYVDDLRATETFYRTFLGLPVIGKEPGRHVFFQVGEASVLLAFLAEATLKGDLLPPHGASGPGHFALGIEAEALDGWRKLLQGHGVTVEKEVEWPRGGKSLYFRDPTGNSVELVTPGVWGLPSGW
;
A
#
# COMPACT_ATOMS: atom_id res chain seq x y z
N MET A 1 -11.65 -16.91 -21.71
CA MET A 1 -10.45 -16.33 -21.03
C MET A 1 -10.92 -15.40 -19.94
N ASN A 2 -10.38 -15.51 -18.71
CA ASN A 2 -10.81 -14.68 -17.57
C ASN A 2 -9.62 -14.11 -16.84
N ILE A 3 -9.67 -12.82 -16.53
CA ILE A 3 -8.75 -12.17 -15.58
C ILE A 3 -9.15 -12.60 -14.17
N LYS A 4 -8.20 -13.00 -13.34
CA LYS A 4 -8.46 -13.54 -11.99
C LYS A 4 -8.37 -12.51 -10.90
N ALA A 5 -7.33 -11.66 -10.93
CA ALA A 5 -7.05 -10.71 -9.87
C ALA A 5 -6.05 -9.65 -10.34
N ILE A 6 -5.89 -8.60 -9.55
CA ILE A 6 -4.71 -7.75 -9.55
C ILE A 6 -3.70 -8.40 -8.62
N ILE A 7 -2.53 -8.79 -9.14
CA ILE A 7 -1.50 -9.50 -8.38
C ILE A 7 -0.51 -8.55 -7.76
N GLU A 8 -0.17 -7.48 -8.47
CA GLU A 8 0.79 -6.49 -8.01
C GLU A 8 0.29 -5.06 -8.20
N THR A 9 0.65 -4.20 -7.27
CA THR A 9 0.38 -2.77 -7.31
C THR A 9 1.70 -2.03 -7.14
N ALA A 10 1.98 -1.08 -8.02
CA ALA A 10 3.19 -0.29 -7.98
C ALA A 10 2.93 1.09 -7.37
N VAL A 11 3.83 1.52 -6.50
CA VAL A 11 3.96 2.89 -6.01
C VAL A 11 5.36 3.42 -6.28
N TYR A 12 5.48 4.73 -6.44
CA TYR A 12 6.77 5.38 -6.67
C TYR A 12 7.16 6.18 -5.43
N VAL A 13 8.43 6.02 -5.05
CA VAL A 13 8.97 6.57 -3.81
C VAL A 13 10.30 7.27 -4.08
N ASP A 14 10.73 8.11 -3.16
CA ASP A 14 11.97 8.88 -3.25
C ASP A 14 13.08 8.38 -2.30
N ASP A 15 12.71 7.59 -1.29
CA ASP A 15 13.62 7.00 -0.31
C ASP A 15 13.24 5.55 -0.01
N LEU A 16 14.00 4.60 -0.59
CA LEU A 16 13.74 3.16 -0.42
C LEU A 16 13.96 2.69 1.02
N ARG A 17 14.88 3.30 1.77
CA ARG A 17 15.15 2.93 3.15
C ARG A 17 14.01 3.35 4.07
N ALA A 18 13.55 4.58 3.94
CA ALA A 18 12.38 5.07 4.67
C ALA A 18 11.13 4.24 4.31
N THR A 19 10.95 3.91 3.04
CA THR A 19 9.88 3.07 2.53
C THR A 19 9.93 1.67 3.13
N GLU A 20 11.09 1.01 3.13
CA GLU A 20 11.26 -0.33 3.73
C GLU A 20 10.93 -0.29 5.23
N THR A 21 11.42 0.70 5.96
CA THR A 21 11.11 0.86 7.38
C THR A 21 9.62 1.01 7.62
N PHE A 22 8.96 1.84 6.85
CA PHE A 22 7.53 2.09 6.98
C PHE A 22 6.69 0.83 6.71
N TYR A 23 6.83 0.23 5.55
CA TYR A 23 6.00 -0.92 5.17
C TYR A 23 6.36 -2.21 5.92
N ARG A 24 7.64 -2.48 6.15
CA ARG A 24 8.08 -3.68 6.85
C ARG A 24 7.91 -3.58 8.35
N THR A 25 8.46 -2.54 8.97
CA THR A 25 8.55 -2.45 10.43
C THR A 25 7.27 -1.95 11.03
N PHE A 26 6.65 -0.96 10.41
CA PHE A 26 5.43 -0.35 10.93
C PHE A 26 4.16 -1.08 10.47
N LEU A 27 3.98 -1.34 9.17
CA LEU A 27 2.80 -2.05 8.66
C LEU A 27 2.93 -3.58 8.69
N GLY A 28 4.11 -4.12 8.99
CA GLY A 28 4.34 -5.56 9.14
C GLY A 28 4.38 -6.35 7.82
N LEU A 29 4.60 -5.69 6.67
CA LEU A 29 4.65 -6.37 5.38
C LEU A 29 6.02 -7.01 5.15
N PRO A 30 6.12 -8.34 4.93
CA PRO A 30 7.39 -9.00 4.66
C PRO A 30 8.04 -8.49 3.37
N VAL A 31 9.34 -8.22 3.40
CA VAL A 31 10.13 -7.95 2.19
C VAL A 31 10.39 -9.25 1.46
N ILE A 32 10.05 -9.31 0.18
CA ILE A 32 10.24 -10.49 -0.68
C ILE A 32 11.24 -10.26 -1.81
N GLY A 33 11.69 -9.03 -2.02
CA GLY A 33 12.70 -8.69 -3.00
C GLY A 33 13.15 -7.26 -2.82
N LYS A 34 14.44 -7.01 -3.07
CA LYS A 34 14.95 -5.64 -3.14
C LYS A 34 16.20 -5.54 -3.97
N GLU A 35 16.37 -4.40 -4.60
CA GLU A 35 17.55 -3.99 -5.33
C GLU A 35 17.92 -2.57 -4.93
N PRO A 36 19.13 -2.37 -4.35
CA PRO A 36 19.59 -1.03 -3.97
C PRO A 36 19.55 -0.06 -5.14
N GLY A 37 19.03 1.15 -4.91
CA GLY A 37 18.90 2.18 -5.94
C GLY A 37 17.78 1.95 -6.97
N ARG A 38 16.95 0.92 -6.78
CA ARG A 38 15.85 0.61 -7.71
C ARG A 38 14.51 0.36 -7.03
N HIS A 39 14.43 -0.65 -6.15
CA HIS A 39 13.14 -1.06 -5.59
C HIS A 39 13.23 -1.80 -4.25
N VAL A 40 12.07 -1.89 -3.60
CA VAL A 40 11.77 -2.83 -2.52
C VAL A 40 10.34 -3.37 -2.73
N PHE A 41 10.18 -4.68 -2.59
CA PHE A 41 8.92 -5.38 -2.81
C PHE A 41 8.43 -6.05 -1.54
N PHE A 42 7.13 -5.98 -1.30
CA PHE A 42 6.50 -6.49 -0.09
C PHE A 42 5.39 -7.48 -0.43
N GLN A 43 5.32 -8.57 0.33
CA GLN A 43 4.17 -9.46 0.29
C GLN A 43 2.98 -8.80 0.99
N VAL A 44 1.81 -8.85 0.36
CA VAL A 44 0.55 -8.39 0.93
C VAL A 44 -0.43 -9.56 0.96
N GLY A 45 -0.75 -10.04 2.16
CA GLY A 45 -1.57 -11.24 2.32
C GLY A 45 -0.94 -12.45 1.64
N GLU A 46 -1.78 -13.34 1.09
CA GLU A 46 -1.34 -14.59 0.47
C GLU A 46 -1.11 -14.48 -1.04
N ALA A 47 -1.68 -13.48 -1.71
CA ALA A 47 -1.80 -13.47 -3.17
C ALA A 47 -1.41 -12.15 -3.85
N SER A 48 -0.95 -11.15 -3.13
CA SER A 48 -0.64 -9.83 -3.70
C SER A 48 0.74 -9.34 -3.30
N VAL A 49 1.28 -8.44 -4.13
CA VAL A 49 2.58 -7.81 -3.92
C VAL A 49 2.44 -6.28 -4.05
N LEU A 50 3.05 -5.56 -3.13
CA LEU A 50 3.26 -4.12 -3.25
C LEU A 50 4.68 -3.87 -3.73
N LEU A 51 4.80 -3.20 -4.87
CA LEU A 51 6.06 -2.85 -5.52
C LEU A 51 6.37 -1.38 -5.26
N ALA A 52 7.43 -1.07 -4.53
CA ALA A 52 7.91 0.30 -4.35
C ALA A 52 9.16 0.53 -5.20
N PHE A 53 9.10 1.50 -6.11
CA PHE A 53 10.16 1.82 -7.05
C PHE A 53 10.64 3.27 -6.91
N LEU A 54 11.93 3.49 -7.19
CA LEU A 54 12.42 4.81 -7.57
C LEU A 54 12.01 5.07 -9.03
N ALA A 55 11.17 6.08 -9.28
CA ALA A 55 10.64 6.38 -10.61
C ALA A 55 11.74 6.57 -11.67
N GLU A 56 12.82 7.28 -11.31
CA GLU A 56 13.95 7.51 -12.23
C GLU A 56 14.65 6.22 -12.67
N ALA A 57 14.68 5.18 -11.82
CA ALA A 57 15.28 3.91 -12.17
C ALA A 57 14.42 3.11 -13.15
N THR A 58 13.09 3.15 -12.99
CA THR A 58 12.17 2.42 -13.86
C THR A 58 11.84 3.15 -15.17
N LEU A 59 11.93 4.49 -15.19
CA LEU A 59 11.74 5.30 -16.39
C LEU A 59 12.88 5.14 -17.42
N LYS A 60 14.08 4.80 -16.96
CA LYS A 60 15.23 4.58 -17.86
C LYS A 60 15.01 3.42 -18.83
N GLY A 61 14.12 2.51 -18.49
CA GLY A 61 13.90 1.28 -19.25
C GLY A 61 15.09 0.33 -19.12
N ASP A 62 14.81 -0.94 -19.22
CA ASP A 62 15.81 -2.01 -19.17
C ASP A 62 15.25 -3.21 -19.94
N LEU A 63 15.36 -4.41 -19.40
CA LEU A 63 14.74 -5.61 -19.93
C LEU A 63 13.20 -5.57 -19.92
N LEU A 64 12.63 -4.72 -19.06
CA LEU A 64 11.20 -4.53 -18.93
C LEU A 64 10.77 -3.17 -19.51
N PRO A 65 9.51 -3.04 -19.95
CA PRO A 65 8.98 -1.76 -20.40
C PRO A 65 9.13 -0.68 -19.32
N PRO A 66 9.54 0.55 -19.67
CA PRO A 66 9.68 1.62 -18.71
C PRO A 66 8.33 2.03 -18.12
N HIS A 67 8.33 2.35 -16.85
CA HIS A 67 7.16 2.85 -16.13
C HIS A 67 7.59 3.79 -15.01
N GLY A 68 6.71 4.69 -14.59
CA GLY A 68 6.95 5.66 -13.53
C GLY A 68 5.81 6.66 -13.45
N ALA A 69 5.73 7.33 -12.30
CA ALA A 69 4.79 8.42 -12.07
C ALA A 69 5.41 9.42 -11.10
N SER A 70 4.89 10.64 -11.10
CA SER A 70 5.22 11.69 -10.14
C SER A 70 3.97 12.11 -9.37
N GLY A 71 4.17 12.61 -8.16
CA GLY A 71 3.08 12.98 -7.25
C GLY A 71 2.55 11.78 -6.45
N PRO A 72 1.58 12.05 -5.53
CA PRO A 72 1.04 11.02 -4.66
C PRO A 72 0.25 9.97 -5.43
N GLY A 73 0.61 8.71 -5.24
CA GLY A 73 -0.22 7.58 -5.64
C GLY A 73 -1.24 7.22 -4.55
N HIS A 74 -2.08 6.22 -4.83
CA HIS A 74 -3.06 5.72 -3.87
C HIS A 74 -3.27 4.21 -4.03
N PHE A 75 -3.39 3.51 -2.90
CA PHE A 75 -3.82 2.12 -2.85
C PHE A 75 -4.44 1.81 -1.48
N ALA A 76 -5.20 0.72 -1.41
CA ALA A 76 -5.84 0.26 -0.20
C ALA A 76 -5.34 -1.13 0.21
N LEU A 77 -5.15 -1.30 1.52
CA LEU A 77 -4.85 -2.57 2.18
C LEU A 77 -6.07 -3.02 2.97
N GLY A 78 -6.56 -4.22 2.69
CA GLY A 78 -7.67 -4.81 3.43
C GLY A 78 -7.26 -5.23 4.83
N ILE A 79 -8.10 -4.91 5.81
CA ILE A 79 -7.93 -5.31 7.22
C ILE A 79 -9.24 -5.90 7.75
N GLU A 80 -9.13 -6.70 8.81
CA GLU A 80 -10.32 -7.16 9.53
C GLU A 80 -11.04 -5.99 10.22
N ALA A 81 -12.38 -6.02 10.25
CA ALA A 81 -13.17 -4.96 10.84
C ALA A 81 -12.83 -4.72 12.32
N GLU A 82 -12.57 -5.79 13.05
CA GLU A 82 -12.19 -5.76 14.47
C GLU A 82 -10.81 -5.17 14.73
N ALA A 83 -9.94 -5.14 13.71
CA ALA A 83 -8.60 -4.61 13.80
C ALA A 83 -8.52 -3.08 13.65
N LEU A 84 -9.60 -2.42 13.18
CA LEU A 84 -9.60 -1.00 12.85
C LEU A 84 -9.12 -0.10 14.00
N ASP A 85 -9.62 -0.33 15.22
CA ASP A 85 -9.23 0.44 16.41
C ASP A 85 -7.76 0.21 16.80
N GLY A 86 -7.28 -1.02 16.63
CA GLY A 86 -5.87 -1.36 16.83
C GLY A 86 -4.97 -0.60 15.87
N TRP A 87 -5.33 -0.57 14.60
CA TRP A 87 -4.60 0.18 13.58
C TRP A 87 -4.60 1.69 13.83
N ARG A 88 -5.74 2.26 14.25
CA ARG A 88 -5.82 3.68 14.62
C ARG A 88 -4.84 4.02 15.75
N LYS A 89 -4.79 3.19 16.79
CA LYS A 89 -3.86 3.36 17.91
C LYS A 89 -2.41 3.20 17.51
N LEU A 90 -2.12 2.22 16.62
CA LEU A 90 -0.77 1.99 16.09
C LEU A 90 -0.28 3.19 15.28
N LEU A 91 -1.08 3.70 14.36
CA LEU A 91 -0.80 4.91 13.58
C LEU A 91 -0.47 6.10 14.51
N GLN A 92 -1.36 6.36 15.46
CA GLN A 92 -1.19 7.45 16.42
C GLN A 92 0.07 7.28 17.27
N GLY A 93 0.35 6.07 17.76
CA GLY A 93 1.52 5.75 18.57
C GLY A 93 2.85 5.94 17.83
N HIS A 94 2.84 5.83 16.50
CA HIS A 94 4.00 6.08 15.65
C HIS A 94 4.05 7.50 15.06
N GLY A 95 3.16 8.40 15.51
CA GLY A 95 3.10 9.77 15.02
C GLY A 95 2.61 9.90 13.57
N VAL A 96 1.93 8.87 13.05
CA VAL A 96 1.34 8.90 11.72
C VAL A 96 -0.06 9.49 11.82
N THR A 97 -0.28 10.60 11.14
CA THR A 97 -1.57 11.29 11.14
C THR A 97 -2.59 10.56 10.28
N VAL A 98 -3.73 10.20 10.86
CA VAL A 98 -4.91 9.80 10.08
C VAL A 98 -5.53 11.07 9.51
N GLU A 99 -5.41 11.26 8.19
CA GLU A 99 -5.94 12.45 7.50
C GLU A 99 -7.45 12.43 7.40
N LYS A 100 -8.01 11.26 7.19
CA LYS A 100 -9.44 11.04 7.00
C LYS A 100 -9.85 9.67 7.53
N GLU A 101 -11.00 9.63 8.14
CA GLU A 101 -11.74 8.41 8.45
C GLU A 101 -13.10 8.48 7.74
N VAL A 102 -13.46 7.42 7.04
CA VAL A 102 -14.69 7.35 6.27
C VAL A 102 -15.49 6.13 6.69
N GLU A 103 -16.77 6.31 6.88
CA GLU A 103 -17.75 5.24 7.00
C GLU A 103 -18.56 5.21 5.69
N TRP A 104 -18.53 4.07 5.00
CA TRP A 104 -19.09 3.95 3.67
C TRP A 104 -20.59 3.57 3.72
N PRO A 105 -21.42 4.04 2.77
CA PRO A 105 -22.87 3.81 2.82
C PRO A 105 -23.29 2.34 2.81
N ARG A 106 -22.49 1.46 2.17
CA ARG A 106 -22.76 0.01 2.12
C ARG A 106 -22.25 -0.75 3.34
N GLY A 107 -21.54 -0.10 4.22
CA GLY A 107 -20.78 -0.67 5.31
C GLY A 107 -19.27 -0.55 5.05
N GLY A 108 -18.49 -1.03 6.00
CA GLY A 108 -17.05 -0.86 5.94
C GLY A 108 -16.60 0.56 6.31
N LYS A 109 -15.33 0.65 6.70
CA LYS A 109 -14.68 1.89 7.13
C LYS A 109 -13.29 1.96 6.56
N SER A 110 -12.79 3.18 6.38
CA SER A 110 -11.44 3.43 5.89
C SER A 110 -10.70 4.43 6.77
N LEU A 111 -9.39 4.16 6.96
CA LEU A 111 -8.43 5.10 7.52
C LEU A 111 -7.44 5.50 6.44
N TYR A 112 -7.26 6.80 6.21
CA TYR A 112 -6.32 7.35 5.22
C TYR A 112 -5.14 8.02 5.91
N PHE A 113 -3.93 7.71 5.46
CA PHE A 113 -2.68 8.31 5.94
C PHE A 113 -1.63 8.33 4.83
N ARG A 114 -0.44 8.89 5.10
CA ARG A 114 0.63 9.01 4.12
C ARG A 114 1.80 8.10 4.44
N ASP A 115 2.39 7.52 3.38
CA ASP A 115 3.71 6.93 3.47
C ASP A 115 4.81 8.02 3.49
N PRO A 116 6.09 7.66 3.68
CA PRO A 116 7.18 8.65 3.76
C PRO A 116 7.34 9.54 2.52
N THR A 117 6.94 9.07 1.33
CA THR A 117 7.00 9.86 0.08
C THR A 117 5.74 10.71 -0.11
N GLY A 118 4.67 10.44 0.63
CA GLY A 118 3.39 11.14 0.53
C GLY A 118 2.31 10.39 -0.25
N ASN A 119 2.52 9.12 -0.61
CA ASN A 119 1.46 8.30 -1.20
C ASN A 119 0.31 8.13 -0.20
N SER A 120 -0.92 8.19 -0.70
CA SER A 120 -2.12 7.95 0.10
C SER A 120 -2.29 6.46 0.33
N VAL A 121 -2.13 6.04 1.57
CA VAL A 121 -2.38 4.67 2.00
C VAL A 121 -3.73 4.60 2.69
N GLU A 122 -4.54 3.63 2.31
CA GLU A 122 -5.83 3.35 2.92
C GLU A 122 -5.79 1.99 3.63
N LEU A 123 -6.25 1.94 4.87
CA LEU A 123 -6.67 0.69 5.50
C LEU A 123 -8.19 0.60 5.39
N VAL A 124 -8.68 -0.45 4.75
CA VAL A 124 -10.11 -0.60 4.46
C VAL A 124 -10.65 -1.90 5.05
N THR A 125 -11.83 -1.82 5.68
CA THR A 125 -12.55 -3.00 6.18
C THR A 125 -13.54 -3.52 5.13
N PRO A 126 -13.99 -4.79 5.24
CA PRO A 126 -14.98 -5.35 4.32
C PRO A 126 -16.26 -4.53 4.20
N GLY A 127 -16.97 -4.68 3.09
CA GLY A 127 -18.31 -4.13 2.85
C GLY A 127 -18.35 -2.90 1.94
N VAL A 128 -17.22 -2.31 1.59
CA VAL A 128 -17.15 -1.03 0.85
C VAL A 128 -17.67 -1.17 -0.58
N TRP A 129 -17.25 -2.21 -1.29
CA TRP A 129 -17.50 -2.39 -2.72
C TRP A 129 -18.64 -3.33 -3.05
N GLY A 130 -19.11 -4.13 -2.09
CA GLY A 130 -20.14 -5.14 -2.32
C GLY A 130 -19.67 -6.29 -3.22
N LEU A 131 -18.38 -6.61 -3.17
CA LEU A 131 -17.84 -7.74 -3.92
C LEU A 131 -18.25 -9.08 -3.27
N PRO A 132 -18.33 -10.18 -4.05
CA PRO A 132 -18.65 -11.52 -3.52
C PRO A 132 -17.67 -11.99 -2.44
N SER A 133 -16.46 -11.48 -2.43
CA SER A 133 -15.42 -11.73 -1.40
C SER A 133 -15.69 -11.01 -0.06
N GLY A 134 -16.68 -10.13 -0.02
CA GLY A 134 -17.00 -9.33 1.18
C GLY A 134 -16.44 -7.89 1.16
N TRP A 135 -15.55 -7.58 0.22
CA TRP A 135 -14.96 -6.23 0.08
C TRP A 135 -15.88 -5.19 -0.56
#